data_9f21f380cec1423634329e929460c84c
#
_entry.id   9f21f380cec1423634329e929460c84c
#
_cell.length_a   1.000
_cell.length_b   1.000
_cell.length_c   1.000
_cell.angle_alpha   90.00
_cell.angle_beta   90.00
_cell.angle_gamma   90.00
#
_symmetry.space_group_name_H-M   'P 1'
#
loop_
_entity.id
_entity.type
_entity.pdbx_description
1 polymer ?
#
loop_
_entity_poly.entity_id
_entity_poly.type
_entity_poly.pdbx_seq_one_letter_code
_entity_poly.pdbx_strand_id
1 'polypeptide(L)'
;MESYKKLFKVENERCDEMIFSLQCLDHPDYTQKKNRGFGNRCLPPDPSGNGLGWNNYIINPQFAESYENRDGSKFNWDDIIPGYNDMGIDKRMVYFLRNNITETERKNAVAAGADMSKYDASGNEERIKKAYENRDPRMAMSVITPYASFLGGVEGTPKEYVMRYPFRSYTTYGDLKTDTSLKFYYLNRKFVGEGLELPNIYSELDLPFIRYADVLLNWAEALNELNDLPGAISKVNEVRERAGAQLLGTNEFTQVTGKTDMHQRIMNERHWELIG
;
A
#
# COMPACT_ATOMS: atom_id res chain seq x y z
N MET A 1 -5.92 4.48 -13.86
CA MET A 1 -5.30 4.71 -12.55
C MET A 1 -6.25 5.37 -11.56
N GLU A 2 -6.88 6.48 -11.92
CA GLU A 2 -7.84 7.14 -11.02
C GLU A 2 -9.03 6.27 -10.61
N SER A 3 -9.47 5.34 -11.49
CA SER A 3 -10.60 4.47 -11.21
C SER A 3 -10.40 3.55 -10.01
N TYR A 4 -9.23 2.92 -9.86
CA TYR A 4 -8.94 2.06 -8.71
C TYR A 4 -8.90 2.85 -7.40
N LYS A 5 -8.23 4.01 -7.38
CA LYS A 5 -8.16 4.87 -6.19
C LYS A 5 -9.55 5.35 -5.75
N LYS A 6 -10.43 5.64 -6.71
CA LYS A 6 -11.80 6.13 -6.44
C LYS A 6 -12.72 5.05 -5.88
N LEU A 7 -12.44 3.77 -6.10
CA LEU A 7 -13.30 2.68 -5.61
C LEU A 7 -13.49 2.67 -4.09
N PHE A 8 -12.50 3.18 -3.35
CA PHE A 8 -12.49 3.13 -1.89
C PHE A 8 -12.75 4.50 -1.27
N LYS A 9 -13.65 5.26 -1.90
CA LYS A 9 -14.11 6.57 -1.48
C LYS A 9 -15.61 6.57 -1.29
N VAL A 10 -16.12 7.31 -0.31
CA VAL A 10 -17.53 7.40 0.05
C VAL A 10 -18.42 7.71 -1.18
N GLU A 11 -17.97 8.59 -2.06
CA GLU A 11 -18.69 8.98 -3.27
C GLU A 11 -18.91 7.86 -4.30
N ASN A 12 -18.16 6.76 -4.20
CA ASN A 12 -18.19 5.63 -5.14
C ASN A 12 -18.65 4.30 -4.53
N GLU A 13 -19.18 4.31 -3.33
CA GLU A 13 -19.66 3.11 -2.62
C GLU A 13 -20.78 2.37 -3.34
N ARG A 14 -21.48 3.05 -4.24
CA ARG A 14 -22.60 2.50 -5.03
C ARG A 14 -22.30 2.39 -6.52
N CYS A 15 -21.01 2.34 -6.88
CA CYS A 15 -20.65 2.12 -8.28
C CYS A 15 -20.85 0.65 -8.68
N ASP A 16 -20.90 0.39 -9.99
CA ASP A 16 -21.13 -0.95 -10.57
C ASP A 16 -20.10 -2.02 -10.18
N GLU A 17 -18.98 -1.60 -9.63
CA GLU A 17 -17.94 -2.50 -9.09
C GLU A 17 -18.38 -3.14 -7.76
N MET A 18 -19.21 -2.47 -6.96
CA MET A 18 -19.61 -2.91 -5.62
C MET A 18 -20.85 -3.78 -5.68
N ILE A 19 -20.69 -5.08 -5.45
CA ILE A 19 -21.79 -6.06 -5.50
C ILE A 19 -22.42 -6.23 -4.11
N PHE A 20 -21.59 -6.38 -3.09
CA PHE A 20 -22.04 -6.54 -1.72
C PHE A 20 -21.09 -5.83 -0.75
N SER A 21 -21.62 -4.92 0.06
CA SER A 21 -20.88 -4.13 1.03
C SER A 21 -21.59 -4.09 2.39
N LEU A 22 -20.80 -4.04 3.45
CA LEU A 22 -21.28 -3.64 4.76
C LEU A 22 -21.46 -2.13 4.77
N GLN A 23 -22.71 -1.67 4.84
CA GLN A 23 -23.01 -0.25 4.85
C GLN A 23 -22.69 0.39 6.19
N CYS A 24 -21.99 1.49 6.15
CA CYS A 24 -21.65 2.34 7.28
C CYS A 24 -22.32 3.70 7.10
N LEU A 25 -22.99 4.18 8.14
CA LEU A 25 -23.68 5.48 8.09
C LEU A 25 -23.14 6.39 9.19
N ASP A 26 -22.83 7.62 8.83
CA ASP A 26 -22.67 8.70 9.79
C ASP A 26 -24.03 9.37 10.02
N HIS A 27 -24.75 8.91 11.06
CA HIS A 27 -26.03 9.47 11.44
C HIS A 27 -26.01 9.91 12.90
N PRO A 28 -26.48 11.13 13.21
CA PRO A 28 -26.43 11.68 14.58
C PRO A 28 -27.05 10.78 15.64
N ASP A 29 -28.15 10.09 15.29
CA ASP A 29 -28.86 9.20 16.22
C ASP A 29 -28.16 7.86 16.47
N TYR A 30 -27.13 7.53 15.68
CA TYR A 30 -26.38 6.28 15.77
C TYR A 30 -24.94 6.47 16.22
N THR A 31 -24.66 7.53 16.96
CA THR A 31 -23.30 7.92 17.40
C THR A 31 -22.50 6.81 18.09
N GLN A 32 -23.16 5.84 18.71
CA GLN A 32 -22.50 4.69 19.34
C GLN A 32 -22.31 3.47 18.43
N LYS A 33 -22.96 3.47 17.25
CA LYS A 33 -22.89 2.37 16.27
C LYS A 33 -22.02 2.71 15.07
N LYS A 34 -21.44 3.88 15.05
CA LYS A 34 -20.48 4.30 14.02
C LYS A 34 -19.31 3.30 14.03
N ASN A 35 -19.01 2.85 12.86
CA ASN A 35 -17.89 1.94 12.68
C ASN A 35 -16.60 2.63 13.14
N ARG A 36 -16.10 2.29 14.30
CA ARG A 36 -14.70 2.55 14.65
C ARG A 36 -13.82 1.72 13.72
N GLY A 37 -14.26 1.70 12.46
CA GLY A 37 -13.97 0.70 11.49
C GLY A 37 -12.52 0.62 11.12
N PHE A 38 -12.34 -0.23 10.20
CA PHE A 38 -11.09 -0.55 9.55
C PHE A 38 -10.30 0.72 9.15
N GLY A 39 -10.95 1.72 8.57
CA GLY A 39 -10.32 2.97 8.17
C GLY A 39 -9.63 3.72 9.34
N ASN A 40 -10.30 3.88 10.47
CA ASN A 40 -9.71 4.55 11.63
C ASN A 40 -8.53 3.77 12.22
N ARG A 41 -8.59 2.44 12.23
CA ARG A 41 -7.51 1.60 12.72
C ARG A 41 -6.32 1.51 11.78
N CYS A 42 -6.53 1.82 10.51
CA CYS A 42 -5.49 1.91 9.49
C CYS A 42 -4.87 3.30 9.40
N LEU A 43 -5.57 4.34 9.91
CA LEU A 43 -5.07 5.72 9.86
C LEU A 43 -3.73 5.85 10.58
N PRO A 44 -2.80 6.60 10.00
CA PRO A 44 -1.59 7.00 10.71
C PRO A 44 -1.95 7.70 12.02
N PRO A 45 -1.20 7.46 13.10
CA PRO A 45 -1.48 8.11 14.37
C PRO A 45 -1.24 9.61 14.28
N ASP A 46 -2.11 10.35 14.95
CA ASP A 46 -2.01 11.74 15.37
C ASP A 46 -1.36 12.72 14.38
N PRO A 47 -1.44 13.95 14.43
CA PRO A 47 -2.41 14.79 13.76
C PRO A 47 -2.48 14.53 12.25
N SER A 48 -1.62 13.64 11.72
CA SER A 48 -1.71 13.18 10.33
C SER A 48 -2.99 12.38 10.08
N GLY A 49 -3.52 11.71 11.10
CA GLY A 49 -4.78 10.99 11.08
C GLY A 49 -5.89 11.67 11.89
N ASN A 50 -5.96 12.99 11.90
CA ASN A 50 -6.97 13.77 12.63
C ASN A 50 -6.95 13.54 14.18
N GLY A 51 -5.79 13.21 14.73
CA GLY A 51 -5.62 12.95 16.16
C GLY A 51 -6.25 11.64 16.67
N LEU A 52 -6.82 10.82 15.77
CA LEU A 52 -7.64 9.66 16.10
C LEU A 52 -7.22 8.38 15.38
N GLY A 53 -6.20 8.44 14.55
CA GLY A 53 -5.60 7.29 13.90
C GLY A 53 -4.88 6.40 14.91
N TRP A 54 -5.01 5.08 14.78
CA TRP A 54 -4.47 4.12 15.74
C TRP A 54 -3.36 3.25 15.16
N ASN A 55 -3.21 3.21 13.84
CA ASN A 55 -2.22 2.40 13.13
C ASN A 55 -2.13 0.94 13.67
N ASN A 56 -3.28 0.33 13.94
CA ASN A 56 -3.34 -1.04 14.46
C ASN A 56 -3.15 -2.09 13.38
N TYR A 57 -3.48 -1.75 12.13
CA TYR A 57 -3.34 -2.62 10.99
C TYR A 57 -2.22 -2.11 10.10
N ILE A 58 -1.12 -2.81 10.11
CA ILE A 58 0.07 -2.54 9.31
C ILE A 58 0.18 -3.55 8.18
N ILE A 59 0.78 -3.14 7.09
CA ILE A 59 1.02 -4.01 5.94
C ILE A 59 2.27 -4.84 6.17
N ASN A 60 2.15 -6.14 5.90
CA ASN A 60 3.31 -7.03 5.89
C ASN A 60 4.28 -6.60 4.78
N PRO A 61 5.57 -6.39 5.08
CA PRO A 61 6.57 -6.03 4.06
C PRO A 61 6.61 -6.98 2.87
N GLN A 62 6.51 -8.28 3.10
CA GLN A 62 6.49 -9.27 2.01
C GLN A 62 5.32 -9.08 1.06
N PHE A 63 4.16 -8.65 1.59
CA PHE A 63 3.02 -8.31 0.74
C PHE A 63 3.33 -7.08 -0.12
N ALA A 64 3.78 -5.97 0.48
CA ALA A 64 4.10 -4.74 -0.25
C ALA A 64 5.18 -4.99 -1.33
N GLU A 65 6.15 -5.84 -1.02
CA GLU A 65 7.24 -6.20 -1.92
C GLU A 65 6.81 -7.17 -3.03
N SER A 66 5.70 -7.90 -2.86
CA SER A 66 5.18 -8.85 -3.85
C SER A 66 4.61 -8.20 -5.09
N TYR A 67 4.23 -6.92 -5.04
CA TYR A 67 3.77 -6.20 -6.23
C TYR A 67 4.84 -6.24 -7.34
N GLU A 68 4.41 -6.42 -8.57
CA GLU A 68 5.27 -6.42 -9.75
C GLU A 68 5.86 -5.02 -10.03
N ASN A 69 6.90 -4.98 -10.84
CA ASN A 69 7.34 -3.77 -11.50
C ASN A 69 6.29 -3.33 -12.55
N ARG A 70 6.41 -2.10 -13.04
CA ARG A 70 5.47 -1.51 -14.00
C ARG A 70 5.34 -2.31 -15.30
N ASP A 71 6.37 -3.01 -15.70
CA ASP A 71 6.43 -3.87 -16.90
C ASP A 71 5.94 -5.30 -16.65
N GLY A 72 5.51 -5.63 -15.43
CA GLY A 72 5.07 -6.96 -15.03
C GLY A 72 6.20 -7.91 -14.62
N SER A 73 7.44 -7.46 -14.58
CA SER A 73 8.55 -8.24 -14.04
C SER A 73 8.46 -8.35 -12.52
N LYS A 74 9.02 -9.42 -11.97
CA LYS A 74 9.09 -9.60 -10.52
C LYS A 74 10.05 -8.58 -9.90
N PHE A 75 9.62 -7.93 -8.84
CA PHE A 75 10.49 -7.03 -8.08
C PHE A 75 11.61 -7.80 -7.37
N ASN A 76 12.80 -7.22 -7.42
CA ASN A 76 13.97 -7.73 -6.70
C ASN A 76 14.75 -6.56 -6.11
N TRP A 77 14.98 -6.60 -4.81
CA TRP A 77 15.76 -5.56 -4.10
C TRP A 77 17.20 -5.41 -4.62
N ASP A 78 17.80 -6.49 -5.08
CA ASP A 78 19.20 -6.46 -5.55
C ASP A 78 19.37 -5.66 -6.84
N ASP A 79 18.28 -5.45 -7.61
CA ASP A 79 18.28 -4.59 -8.79
C ASP A 79 18.38 -3.09 -8.42
N ILE A 80 17.98 -2.73 -7.21
CA ILE A 80 18.01 -1.36 -6.68
C ILE A 80 19.19 -1.16 -5.74
N ILE A 81 19.44 -2.13 -4.87
CA ILE A 81 20.48 -2.11 -3.83
C ILE A 81 21.23 -3.43 -3.88
N PRO A 82 22.35 -3.51 -4.63
CA PRO A 82 23.11 -4.76 -4.75
C PRO A 82 23.52 -5.35 -3.40
N GLY A 83 23.23 -6.63 -3.20
CA GLY A 83 23.52 -7.38 -1.98
C GLY A 83 22.50 -7.17 -0.85
N TYR A 84 21.35 -6.52 -1.13
CA TYR A 84 20.30 -6.30 -0.13
C TYR A 84 19.70 -7.61 0.38
N ASN A 85 19.43 -8.56 -0.50
CA ASN A 85 18.79 -9.82 -0.13
C ASN A 85 19.68 -10.71 0.77
N ASP A 86 20.98 -10.64 0.62
CA ASP A 86 21.94 -11.38 1.44
C ASP A 86 22.21 -10.72 2.80
N MET A 87 21.71 -9.50 2.99
CA MET A 87 21.93 -8.75 4.22
C MET A 87 20.89 -9.13 5.28
N GLY A 88 21.32 -9.29 6.52
CA GLY A 88 20.43 -9.49 7.66
C GLY A 88 19.45 -8.32 7.86
N ILE A 89 18.22 -8.61 8.30
CA ILE A 89 17.10 -7.66 8.43
C ILE A 89 17.52 -6.38 9.19
N ASP A 90 18.21 -6.53 10.33
CA ASP A 90 18.63 -5.38 11.14
C ASP A 90 19.61 -4.46 10.40
N LYS A 91 20.49 -5.05 9.58
CA LYS A 91 21.47 -4.29 8.78
C LYS A 91 20.82 -3.50 7.67
N ARG A 92 19.72 -4.01 7.06
CA ARG A 92 18.97 -3.36 5.98
C ARG A 92 18.37 -2.02 6.40
N MET A 93 18.13 -1.82 7.69
CA MET A 93 17.54 -0.60 8.24
C MET A 93 18.29 0.67 7.78
N VAL A 94 19.60 0.59 7.55
CA VAL A 94 20.41 1.71 7.08
C VAL A 94 19.86 2.37 5.82
N TYR A 95 19.30 1.59 4.91
CA TYR A 95 18.77 2.08 3.62
C TYR A 95 17.48 2.89 3.76
N PHE A 96 16.74 2.68 4.85
CA PHE A 96 15.50 3.40 5.15
C PHE A 96 15.69 4.68 5.95
N LEU A 97 16.92 4.97 6.39
CA LEU A 97 17.21 6.19 7.14
C LEU A 97 17.09 7.41 6.24
N ARG A 98 16.52 8.48 6.78
CA ARG A 98 16.46 9.78 6.13
C ARG A 98 17.86 10.34 5.86
N ASN A 99 17.95 11.30 4.94
CA ASN A 99 19.16 12.05 4.72
C ASN A 99 19.54 12.86 5.98
N ASN A 100 20.83 13.11 6.15
CA ASN A 100 21.38 13.98 7.20
C ASN A 100 20.84 13.66 8.60
N ILE A 101 20.95 12.37 9.01
CA ILE A 101 20.61 11.97 10.38
C ILE A 101 21.54 12.64 11.37
N THR A 102 20.99 12.96 12.55
CA THR A 102 21.77 13.50 13.68
C THR A 102 22.69 12.44 14.27
N GLU A 103 23.68 12.88 15.05
CA GLU A 103 24.58 11.94 15.74
C GLU A 103 23.83 11.03 16.71
N THR A 104 22.77 11.52 17.36
CA THR A 104 21.91 10.71 18.23
C THR A 104 21.15 9.64 17.42
N GLU A 105 20.56 10.02 16.28
CA GLU A 105 19.89 9.07 15.40
C GLU A 105 20.86 8.02 14.85
N ARG A 106 22.08 8.44 14.53
CA ARG A 106 23.14 7.54 14.12
C ARG A 106 23.50 6.50 15.19
N LYS A 107 23.68 6.95 16.44
CA LYS A 107 23.96 6.04 17.56
C LYS A 107 22.80 5.06 17.78
N ASN A 108 21.56 5.53 17.67
CA ASN A 108 20.38 4.69 17.80
C ASN A 108 20.31 3.65 16.66
N ALA A 109 20.63 4.04 15.44
CA ALA A 109 20.66 3.12 14.29
C ALA A 109 21.72 2.03 14.47
N VAL A 110 22.92 2.39 14.92
CA VAL A 110 23.98 1.42 15.25
C VAL A 110 23.55 0.46 16.36
N ALA A 111 22.93 0.98 17.42
CA ALA A 111 22.42 0.17 18.53
C ALA A 111 21.32 -0.80 18.07
N ALA A 112 20.56 -0.44 17.04
CA ALA A 112 19.54 -1.28 16.42
C ALA A 112 20.10 -2.26 15.38
N GLY A 113 21.39 -2.26 15.10
CA GLY A 113 22.07 -3.21 14.20
C GLY A 113 22.31 -2.71 12.77
N ALA A 114 22.01 -1.44 12.46
CA ALA A 114 22.22 -0.88 11.12
C ALA A 114 23.73 -0.87 10.73
N ASP A 115 24.02 -1.31 9.51
CA ASP A 115 25.36 -1.22 8.93
C ASP A 115 25.62 0.18 8.37
N MET A 116 26.09 1.07 9.21
CA MET A 116 26.33 2.47 8.85
C MET A 116 27.43 2.68 7.80
N SER A 117 28.17 1.67 7.40
CA SER A 117 29.10 1.76 6.26
C SER A 117 28.35 1.93 4.93
N LYS A 118 27.10 1.57 4.89
CA LYS A 118 26.21 1.67 3.73
C LYS A 118 25.35 2.95 3.71
N TYR A 119 25.46 3.76 4.76
CA TYR A 119 24.68 5.00 4.85
C TYR A 119 25.23 6.07 3.89
N ASP A 120 24.32 6.63 3.09
CA ASP A 120 24.60 7.81 2.27
C ASP A 120 23.84 9.02 2.86
N ALA A 121 24.60 9.98 3.39
CA ALA A 121 24.01 11.12 4.09
C ALA A 121 23.16 12.03 3.21
N SER A 122 23.43 12.09 1.91
CA SER A 122 22.74 12.99 0.96
C SER A 122 21.80 12.26 -0.02
N GLY A 123 22.05 10.99 -0.31
CA GLY A 123 21.35 10.23 -1.34
C GLY A 123 20.51 9.07 -0.81
N ASN A 124 20.43 8.90 0.51
CA ASN A 124 19.79 7.71 1.08
C ASN A 124 18.28 7.68 0.77
N GLU A 125 17.58 8.82 0.90
CA GLU A 125 16.17 8.94 0.59
C GLU A 125 15.88 8.66 -0.89
N GLU A 126 16.69 9.23 -1.79
CA GLU A 126 16.51 9.05 -3.23
C GLU A 126 16.78 7.60 -3.66
N ARG A 127 17.75 6.96 -3.02
CA ARG A 127 18.07 5.56 -3.27
C ARG A 127 16.90 4.64 -2.94
N ILE A 128 16.28 4.83 -1.77
CA ILE A 128 15.16 3.96 -1.35
C ILE A 128 13.87 4.27 -2.12
N LYS A 129 13.61 5.52 -2.50
CA LYS A 129 12.45 5.89 -3.32
C LYS A 129 12.41 5.12 -4.64
N LYS A 130 13.57 4.90 -5.27
CA LYS A 130 13.67 4.16 -6.54
C LYS A 130 13.04 2.77 -6.47
N ALA A 131 13.05 2.13 -5.30
CA ALA A 131 12.41 0.82 -5.12
C ALA A 131 10.88 0.86 -5.28
N TYR A 132 10.28 2.04 -5.19
CA TYR A 132 8.83 2.21 -5.22
C TYR A 132 8.31 3.00 -6.43
N GLU A 133 9.19 3.60 -7.24
CA GLU A 133 8.78 4.49 -8.34
C GLU A 133 8.19 3.73 -9.53
N ASN A 134 8.72 2.59 -9.85
CA ASN A 134 8.36 1.84 -11.06
C ASN A 134 7.66 0.51 -10.76
N ARG A 135 6.59 0.58 -9.99
CA ARG A 135 5.83 -0.58 -9.52
C ARG A 135 4.41 -0.61 -10.08
N ASP A 136 3.72 -1.72 -9.89
CA ASP A 136 2.28 -1.82 -10.15
C ASP A 136 1.55 -0.63 -9.52
N PRO A 137 0.71 0.10 -10.25
CA PRO A 137 0.04 1.30 -9.75
C PRO A 137 -0.77 1.08 -8.47
N ARG A 138 -1.33 -0.11 -8.28
CA ARG A 138 -2.12 -0.46 -7.09
C ARG A 138 -1.31 -0.39 -5.81
N MET A 139 0.00 -0.64 -5.89
CA MET A 139 0.88 -0.53 -4.72
C MET A 139 0.79 0.85 -4.08
N ALA A 140 1.00 1.91 -4.86
CA ALA A 140 0.94 3.28 -4.35
C ALA A 140 -0.46 3.70 -3.87
N MET A 141 -1.52 3.03 -4.36
CA MET A 141 -2.91 3.30 -3.97
C MET A 141 -3.36 2.50 -2.75
N SER A 142 -2.69 1.41 -2.44
CA SER A 142 -3.01 0.52 -1.32
C SER A 142 -2.06 0.69 -0.13
N VAL A 143 -0.83 1.14 -0.40
CA VAL A 143 0.27 1.16 0.57
C VAL A 143 0.91 2.54 0.63
N ILE A 144 1.12 3.06 1.83
CA ILE A 144 2.03 4.19 2.07
C ILE A 144 3.42 3.58 2.26
N THR A 145 4.26 3.80 1.27
CA THR A 145 5.64 3.29 1.24
C THR A 145 6.61 4.28 1.87
N PRO A 146 7.85 3.89 2.15
CA PRO A 146 8.90 4.82 2.57
C PRO A 146 8.98 6.04 1.64
N TYR A 147 9.04 7.21 2.26
CA TYR A 147 9.10 8.51 1.58
C TYR A 147 7.90 8.85 0.69
N ALA A 148 6.85 8.06 0.72
CA ALA A 148 5.58 8.44 0.12
C ALA A 148 4.91 9.53 0.94
N SER A 149 4.20 10.41 0.25
CA SER A 149 3.37 11.42 0.88
C SER A 149 1.98 10.88 1.24
N PHE A 150 1.39 11.49 2.25
CA PHE A 150 0.02 11.26 2.69
C PHE A 150 -0.63 12.61 3.02
N LEU A 151 -1.79 12.86 2.44
CA LEU A 151 -2.57 14.05 2.74
C LEU A 151 -3.41 13.79 3.99
N GLY A 152 -2.90 14.23 5.13
CA GLY A 152 -3.59 14.19 6.42
C GLY A 152 -4.07 15.57 6.84
N GLY A 153 -4.26 15.77 8.13
CA GLY A 153 -4.62 17.07 8.69
C GLY A 153 -5.66 16.96 9.79
N VAL A 154 -5.84 18.05 10.53
CA VAL A 154 -6.81 18.19 11.60
C VAL A 154 -7.92 19.13 11.15
N GLU A 155 -9.19 18.72 11.33
CA GLU A 155 -10.39 19.55 11.20
C GLU A 155 -10.35 20.58 10.07
N GLY A 156 -10.45 20.11 8.82
CA GLY A 156 -10.60 20.99 7.66
C GLY A 156 -9.34 21.70 7.17
N THR A 157 -8.18 21.40 7.76
CA THR A 157 -6.89 21.94 7.31
C THR A 157 -6.00 20.81 6.77
N PRO A 158 -6.13 20.44 5.49
CA PRO A 158 -5.30 19.39 4.90
C PRO A 158 -3.81 19.80 4.94
N LYS A 159 -2.97 18.84 5.29
CA LYS A 159 -1.51 18.99 5.29
C LYS A 159 -0.86 17.75 4.74
N GLU A 160 0.14 17.94 3.90
CA GLU A 160 0.94 16.84 3.38
C GLU A 160 2.01 16.42 4.40
N TYR A 161 2.07 15.12 4.65
CA TYR A 161 3.08 14.47 5.48
C TYR A 161 3.85 13.47 4.64
N VAL A 162 5.11 13.24 4.98
CA VAL A 162 5.96 12.26 4.30
C VAL A 162 6.44 11.21 5.30
N MET A 163 6.35 9.94 4.93
CA MET A 163 6.78 8.83 5.78
C MET A 163 8.30 8.73 5.81
N ARG A 164 8.93 9.41 6.75
CA ARG A 164 10.39 9.44 6.93
C ARG A 164 10.82 8.66 8.17
N TYR A 165 11.99 8.07 8.10
CA TYR A 165 12.57 7.31 9.18
C TYR A 165 14.00 7.78 9.50
N PRO A 166 14.35 7.95 10.79
CA PRO A 166 13.45 7.99 11.93
C PRO A 166 12.49 9.19 11.90
N PHE A 167 11.32 9.02 12.53
CA PHE A 167 10.37 10.11 12.71
C PHE A 167 10.98 11.20 13.61
N ARG A 168 10.82 12.46 13.24
CA ARG A 168 11.27 13.62 14.04
C ARG A 168 10.10 14.43 14.58
N SER A 169 9.27 14.97 13.67
CA SER A 169 8.14 15.80 14.05
C SER A 169 7.18 16.00 12.88
N TYR A 170 5.89 15.88 13.16
CA TYR A 170 4.85 16.20 12.18
C TYR A 170 4.65 17.71 12.00
N THR A 171 4.95 18.53 12.99
CA THR A 171 4.80 19.99 12.89
C THR A 171 5.95 20.64 12.17
N THR A 172 7.19 20.36 12.59
CA THR A 172 8.40 21.00 12.08
C THR A 172 8.86 20.41 10.76
N TYR A 173 8.78 19.08 10.61
CA TYR A 173 9.32 18.38 9.44
C TYR A 173 8.26 17.83 8.50
N GLY A 174 6.98 17.85 8.90
CA GLY A 174 5.92 17.23 8.13
C GLY A 174 6.10 15.71 8.02
N ASP A 175 6.64 15.08 9.05
CA ASP A 175 6.81 13.63 9.04
C ASP A 175 5.51 12.93 9.36
N LEU A 176 5.19 11.90 8.60
CA LEU A 176 4.13 10.97 8.93
C LEU A 176 4.61 10.10 10.10
N LYS A 177 3.83 10.07 11.18
CA LYS A 177 4.17 9.24 12.32
C LYS A 177 3.83 7.78 11.99
N THR A 178 4.81 6.89 12.15
CA THR A 178 4.63 5.45 11.99
C THR A 178 4.45 4.79 13.34
N ASP A 179 5.53 4.55 14.02
CA ASP A 179 5.60 4.06 15.39
C ASP A 179 6.72 4.80 16.09
N THR A 180 6.70 4.78 17.41
CA THR A 180 7.79 5.30 18.24
C THR A 180 9.00 4.37 18.27
N SER A 181 8.85 3.13 17.76
CA SER A 181 9.95 2.18 17.67
C SER A 181 10.86 2.47 16.47
N LEU A 182 12.08 1.96 16.54
CA LEU A 182 13.04 2.03 15.43
C LEU A 182 12.69 1.06 14.27
N LYS A 183 11.51 0.46 14.28
CA LYS A 183 11.07 -0.47 13.25
C LYS A 183 10.34 0.28 12.15
N PHE A 184 10.63 -0.12 10.93
CA PHE A 184 10.00 0.41 9.75
C PHE A 184 8.74 -0.41 9.41
N TYR A 185 7.66 0.28 9.04
CA TYR A 185 6.39 -0.33 8.62
C TYR A 185 5.91 0.27 7.32
N TYR A 186 5.21 -0.55 6.52
CA TYR A 186 4.31 -0.06 5.48
C TYR A 186 2.94 0.23 6.10
N LEU A 187 2.36 1.37 5.76
CA LEU A 187 1.06 1.77 6.25
C LEU A 187 -0.02 1.54 5.20
N ASN A 188 -1.25 1.34 5.64
CA ASN A 188 -2.38 1.24 4.73
C ASN A 188 -2.72 2.62 4.15
N ARG A 189 -3.05 2.63 2.85
CA ARG A 189 -3.68 3.76 2.17
C ARG A 189 -5.10 3.42 1.74
N LYS A 190 -5.34 2.17 1.36
CA LYS A 190 -6.66 1.68 0.97
C LYS A 190 -7.63 1.75 2.15
N PHE A 191 -8.86 2.20 1.93
CA PHE A 191 -9.87 2.45 2.95
C PHE A 191 -9.52 3.53 3.98
N VAL A 192 -8.50 4.33 3.72
CA VAL A 192 -8.08 5.43 4.58
C VAL A 192 -8.50 6.74 3.95
N GLY A 193 -9.22 7.59 4.70
CA GLY A 193 -9.54 8.94 4.27
C GLY A 193 -8.30 9.82 4.16
N GLU A 194 -8.27 10.69 3.19
CA GLU A 194 -7.18 11.64 2.95
C GLU A 194 -7.71 13.08 2.95
N GLY A 195 -6.99 14.01 3.52
CA GLY A 195 -7.32 15.43 3.49
C GLY A 195 -8.65 15.73 4.20
N LEU A 196 -9.61 16.30 3.47
CA LEU A 196 -10.94 16.64 4.00
C LEU A 196 -11.84 15.41 4.21
N GLU A 197 -11.47 14.26 3.61
CA GLU A 197 -12.16 13.00 3.79
C GLU A 197 -11.72 12.24 5.04
N LEU A 198 -10.80 12.80 5.82
CA LEU A 198 -10.34 12.14 7.03
C LEU A 198 -11.54 11.84 7.92
N PRO A 199 -11.80 10.55 8.19
CA PRO A 199 -12.87 10.21 9.10
C PRO A 199 -12.52 10.77 10.46
N ASN A 200 -13.49 11.34 11.09
CA ASN A 200 -13.49 11.57 12.52
C ASN A 200 -13.30 10.19 13.24
N ILE A 201 -13.64 10.04 14.50
CA ILE A 201 -13.57 8.76 15.24
C ILE A 201 -14.22 7.59 14.47
N TYR A 202 -15.06 7.90 13.48
CA TYR A 202 -15.89 6.97 12.74
C TYR A 202 -15.72 7.19 11.24
N SER A 203 -15.73 6.12 10.48
CA SER A 203 -15.75 6.16 9.02
C SER A 203 -17.15 5.79 8.52
N GLU A 204 -17.68 6.57 7.60
CA GLU A 204 -18.90 6.22 6.84
C GLU A 204 -18.57 5.37 5.60
N LEU A 205 -17.31 5.14 5.34
CA LEU A 205 -16.88 4.34 4.20
C LEU A 205 -17.38 2.89 4.33
N ASP A 206 -18.14 2.45 3.34
CA ASP A 206 -18.64 1.08 3.22
C ASP A 206 -17.46 0.10 3.04
N LEU A 207 -17.60 -1.07 3.66
CA LEU A 207 -16.63 -2.16 3.50
C LEU A 207 -17.14 -3.15 2.44
N PRO A 208 -16.53 -3.21 1.26
CA PRO A 208 -16.93 -4.14 0.21
C PRO A 208 -16.49 -5.58 0.55
N PHE A 209 -17.46 -6.50 0.62
CA PHE A 209 -17.21 -7.92 0.76
C PHE A 209 -17.05 -8.63 -0.57
N ILE A 210 -17.85 -8.22 -1.57
CA ILE A 210 -17.80 -8.79 -2.92
C ILE A 210 -17.76 -7.63 -3.93
N ARG A 211 -16.71 -7.61 -4.74
CA ARG A 211 -16.57 -6.67 -5.86
C ARG A 211 -16.58 -7.40 -7.20
N TYR A 212 -16.89 -6.69 -8.25
CA TYR A 212 -16.88 -7.26 -9.60
C TYR A 212 -15.53 -7.88 -10.00
N ALA A 213 -14.43 -7.29 -9.54
CA ALA A 213 -13.11 -7.90 -9.69
C ALA A 213 -13.01 -9.31 -9.09
N ASP A 214 -13.63 -9.56 -7.93
CA ASP A 214 -13.64 -10.90 -7.33
C ASP A 214 -14.40 -11.90 -8.22
N VAL A 215 -15.52 -11.48 -8.80
CA VAL A 215 -16.29 -12.30 -9.75
C VAL A 215 -15.45 -12.61 -10.99
N LEU A 216 -14.74 -11.63 -11.56
CA LEU A 216 -13.87 -11.82 -12.71
C LEU A 216 -12.73 -12.80 -12.42
N LEU A 217 -12.13 -12.71 -11.23
CA LEU A 217 -11.02 -13.59 -10.85
C LEU A 217 -11.51 -15.02 -10.55
N ASN A 218 -12.71 -15.19 -9.95
CA ASN A 218 -13.36 -16.49 -9.82
C ASN A 218 -13.69 -17.10 -11.18
N TRP A 219 -14.13 -16.27 -12.13
CA TRP A 219 -14.39 -16.72 -13.51
C TRP A 219 -13.10 -17.12 -14.21
N ALA A 220 -12.02 -16.33 -14.07
CA ALA A 220 -10.71 -16.68 -14.60
C ALA A 220 -10.21 -18.04 -14.08
N GLU A 221 -10.39 -18.30 -12.78
CA GLU A 221 -10.03 -19.57 -12.15
C GLU A 221 -10.82 -20.74 -12.76
N ALA A 222 -12.14 -20.58 -12.89
CA ALA A 222 -13.00 -21.60 -13.50
C ALA A 222 -12.61 -21.89 -14.97
N LEU A 223 -12.32 -20.88 -15.76
CA LEU A 223 -11.85 -21.03 -17.14
C LEU A 223 -10.49 -21.74 -17.21
N ASN A 224 -9.57 -21.39 -16.29
CA ASN A 224 -8.28 -22.07 -16.19
C ASN A 224 -8.46 -23.57 -15.83
N GLU A 225 -9.39 -23.90 -14.94
CA GLU A 225 -9.70 -25.30 -14.61
C GLU A 225 -10.27 -26.07 -15.80
N LEU A 226 -11.06 -25.41 -16.65
CA LEU A 226 -11.57 -25.95 -17.92
C LEU A 226 -10.53 -25.99 -19.04
N ASN A 227 -9.29 -25.58 -18.80
CA ASN A 227 -8.21 -25.43 -19.78
C ASN A 227 -8.49 -24.38 -20.89
N ASP A 228 -9.38 -23.44 -20.64
CA ASP A 228 -9.56 -22.24 -21.48
C ASP A 228 -8.60 -21.13 -21.02
N LEU A 229 -7.33 -21.29 -21.39
CA LEU A 229 -6.27 -20.36 -21.02
C LEU A 229 -6.49 -18.95 -21.60
N PRO A 230 -6.89 -18.78 -22.88
CA PRO A 230 -7.20 -17.45 -23.43
C PRO A 230 -8.34 -16.75 -22.69
N GLY A 231 -9.39 -17.46 -22.34
CA GLY A 231 -10.52 -16.93 -21.59
C GLY A 231 -10.08 -16.48 -20.17
N ALA A 232 -9.29 -17.30 -19.49
CA ALA A 232 -8.76 -16.96 -18.17
C ALA A 232 -7.87 -15.70 -18.20
N ILE A 233 -6.96 -15.58 -19.19
CA ILE A 233 -6.12 -14.40 -19.40
C ILE A 233 -7.00 -13.16 -19.63
N SER A 234 -8.03 -13.27 -20.46
CA SER A 234 -8.95 -12.17 -20.73
C SER A 234 -9.59 -11.62 -19.46
N LYS A 235 -10.06 -12.49 -18.56
CA LYS A 235 -10.71 -12.06 -17.32
C LYS A 235 -9.75 -11.40 -16.33
N VAL A 236 -8.54 -11.90 -16.21
CA VAL A 236 -7.49 -11.25 -15.42
C VAL A 236 -7.12 -9.89 -16.01
N ASN A 237 -7.02 -9.81 -17.33
CA ASN A 237 -6.68 -8.57 -18.01
C ASN A 237 -7.75 -7.47 -17.85
N GLU A 238 -9.04 -7.81 -17.73
CA GLU A 238 -10.08 -6.83 -17.39
C GLU A 238 -9.79 -6.15 -16.03
N VAL A 239 -9.35 -6.90 -15.04
CA VAL A 239 -8.96 -6.35 -13.73
C VAL A 239 -7.69 -5.50 -13.84
N ARG A 240 -6.67 -6.00 -14.55
CA ARG A 240 -5.37 -5.33 -14.71
C ARG A 240 -5.49 -4.03 -15.52
N GLU A 241 -6.29 -4.00 -16.58
CA GLU A 241 -6.54 -2.82 -17.39
C GLU A 241 -7.17 -1.70 -16.57
N ARG A 242 -8.22 -2.00 -15.81
CA ARG A 242 -8.85 -1.04 -14.89
C ARG A 242 -7.85 -0.47 -13.88
N ALA A 243 -6.98 -1.29 -13.34
CA ALA A 243 -5.93 -0.89 -12.40
C ALA A 243 -4.77 -0.15 -13.06
N GLY A 244 -4.67 -0.19 -14.39
CA GLY A 244 -3.54 0.34 -15.16
C GLY A 244 -2.26 -0.47 -14.98
N ALA A 245 -2.38 -1.75 -14.60
CA ALA A 245 -1.28 -2.70 -14.49
C ALA A 245 -0.91 -3.29 -15.86
N GLN A 246 0.29 -3.87 -15.96
CA GLN A 246 0.75 -4.52 -17.18
C GLN A 246 -0.11 -5.73 -17.52
N LEU A 247 -0.63 -5.83 -18.76
CA LEU A 247 -1.49 -6.93 -19.17
C LEU A 247 -0.71 -8.24 -19.34
N LEU A 248 -1.35 -9.35 -19.00
CA LEU A 248 -0.81 -10.70 -19.28
C LEU A 248 -0.72 -10.96 -20.78
N GLY A 249 0.34 -11.62 -21.20
CA GLY A 249 0.56 -12.01 -22.59
C GLY A 249 1.11 -10.90 -23.49
N THR A 250 1.49 -9.74 -22.97
CA THR A 250 1.90 -8.58 -23.78
C THR A 250 3.41 -8.38 -23.89
N ASN A 251 4.20 -9.00 -23.00
CA ASN A 251 5.67 -8.96 -23.05
C ASN A 251 6.26 -10.24 -22.45
N GLU A 252 7.58 -10.36 -22.43
CA GLU A 252 8.28 -11.56 -21.94
C GLU A 252 8.01 -11.89 -20.47
N PHE A 253 7.81 -10.88 -19.61
CA PHE A 253 7.56 -11.07 -18.18
C PHE A 253 6.12 -11.52 -17.88
N THR A 254 5.21 -11.20 -18.77
CA THR A 254 3.77 -11.45 -18.58
C THR A 254 3.24 -12.62 -19.42
N GLN A 255 4.12 -13.34 -20.14
CA GLN A 255 3.74 -14.56 -20.89
C GLN A 255 3.22 -15.62 -19.93
N VAL A 256 2.08 -16.21 -20.26
CA VAL A 256 1.47 -17.31 -19.51
C VAL A 256 1.88 -18.62 -20.15
N THR A 257 2.59 -19.47 -19.40
CA THR A 257 3.23 -20.68 -19.91
C THR A 257 2.37 -21.94 -19.78
N GLY A 258 1.19 -21.83 -19.17
CA GLY A 258 0.25 -22.94 -19.02
C GLY A 258 -0.64 -22.82 -17.79
N LYS A 259 -1.44 -23.86 -17.52
CA LYS A 259 -2.47 -23.90 -16.48
C LYS A 259 -1.92 -23.58 -15.08
N THR A 260 -0.78 -24.14 -14.70
CA THR A 260 -0.18 -23.95 -13.37
C THR A 260 0.34 -22.51 -13.19
N ASP A 261 0.98 -21.96 -14.22
CA ASP A 261 1.42 -20.56 -14.21
C ASP A 261 0.22 -19.62 -14.14
N MET A 262 -0.82 -19.88 -14.94
CA MET A 262 -2.05 -19.08 -14.89
C MET A 262 -2.71 -19.10 -13.50
N HIS A 263 -2.79 -20.27 -12.87
CA HIS A 263 -3.31 -20.37 -11.50
C HIS A 263 -2.51 -19.46 -10.54
N GLN A 264 -1.18 -19.52 -10.59
CA GLN A 264 -0.35 -18.66 -9.74
C GLN A 264 -0.56 -17.17 -10.02
N ARG A 265 -0.73 -16.79 -11.28
CA ARG A 265 -1.02 -15.39 -11.66
C ARG A 265 -2.39 -14.95 -11.17
N ILE A 266 -3.41 -15.79 -11.22
CA ILE A 266 -4.73 -15.49 -10.65
C ILE A 266 -4.62 -15.29 -9.14
N MET A 267 -3.90 -16.15 -8.42
CA MET A 267 -3.71 -16.01 -6.97
C MET A 267 -2.96 -14.72 -6.62
N ASN A 268 -1.92 -14.37 -7.36
CA ASN A 268 -1.20 -13.12 -7.17
C ASN A 268 -2.11 -11.92 -7.45
N GLU A 269 -2.91 -11.96 -8.51
CA GLU A 269 -3.85 -10.89 -8.86
C GLU A 269 -4.90 -10.68 -7.77
N ARG A 270 -5.48 -11.77 -7.24
CA ARG A 270 -6.38 -11.72 -6.08
C ARG A 270 -5.70 -11.07 -4.87
N HIS A 271 -4.46 -11.44 -4.64
CA HIS A 271 -3.67 -10.92 -3.52
C HIS A 271 -3.49 -9.41 -3.59
N TRP A 272 -3.14 -8.86 -4.76
CA TRP A 272 -2.93 -7.42 -4.94
C TRP A 272 -4.23 -6.62 -5.03
N GLU A 273 -5.24 -7.20 -5.64
CA GLU A 273 -6.52 -6.55 -5.90
C GLU A 273 -7.43 -6.50 -4.67
N LEU A 274 -7.49 -7.59 -3.89
CA LEU A 274 -8.49 -7.80 -2.86
C LEU A 274 -7.97 -7.56 -1.43
N ILE A 275 -6.73 -7.08 -1.27
CA ILE A 275 -6.21 -6.75 0.07
C ILE A 275 -7.11 -5.76 0.79
N GLY A 276 -7.34 -6.01 2.11
CA GLY A 276 -8.11 -5.16 3.01
C GLY A 276 -9.41 -5.73 3.47
#